data_8b2af165aa03e4f11effff4b52c07747
#
_entry.id   8b2af165aa03e4f11effff4b52c07747
#
_cell.length_a   1.000
_cell.length_b   1.000
_cell.length_c   1.000
_cell.angle_alpha   90.00
_cell.angle_beta   90.00
_cell.angle_gamma   90.00
#
_symmetry.space_group_name_H-M   'P 1'
#
loop_
_entity.id
_entity.type
_entity.pdbx_description
1 polymer ?
#
loop_
_entity_poly.entity_id
_entity_poly.type
_entity_poly.pdbx_seq_one_letter_code
_entity_poly.pdbx_strand_id
1 'polypeptide(L)'
;GSLPGFDSSMLSDLSNFPGMDEAFAMEEIERLCASADYDVVVFDTAPTGHTLKALSAPDFLNTFLLKVLRMKAKIENLKGFFIKKGDTSKLVDLLEDFVARIERLKILLRNPEYVSINLVTIPTEAGFGECHRTVRYLENMNIPVQHLVVNQIIPGFTPDVWAIAPTNPAVALLKTEYDIQQPYLARFKELTSSTTIRLVGMTRLPFEPRSSRLVDVAHTLW
;
A
#
# COMPACT_ATOMS: atom_id res chain seq x y z
N GLY A 1 15.58 6.69 -13.64
CA GLY A 1 16.51 7.81 -13.41
C GLY A 1 17.63 7.34 -12.52
N SER A 2 18.87 7.62 -12.89
CA SER A 2 20.06 7.30 -12.10
C SER A 2 20.11 8.24 -10.88
N LEU A 3 20.24 7.70 -9.69
CA LEU A 3 20.49 8.46 -8.48
C LEU A 3 21.85 9.20 -8.62
N PRO A 4 21.90 10.52 -8.39
CA PRO A 4 23.14 11.27 -8.50
C PRO A 4 24.13 10.78 -7.45
N GLY A 5 25.28 10.26 -7.90
CA GLY A 5 26.38 9.82 -7.04
C GLY A 5 26.60 8.32 -6.91
N PHE A 6 25.75 7.48 -7.53
CA PHE A 6 25.96 6.04 -7.59
C PHE A 6 26.60 5.62 -8.91
N ASP A 7 27.68 4.86 -8.82
CA ASP A 7 28.23 4.12 -9.96
C ASP A 7 27.30 2.93 -10.26
N SER A 8 27.09 2.59 -11.54
CA SER A 8 26.19 1.53 -11.99
C SER A 8 26.48 0.16 -11.37
N SER A 9 27.72 -0.10 -10.99
CA SER A 9 28.14 -1.33 -10.30
C SER A 9 27.64 -1.37 -8.83
N MET A 10 27.66 -0.25 -8.12
CA MET A 10 27.15 -0.15 -6.75
C MET A 10 25.62 -0.25 -6.70
N LEU A 11 24.94 0.34 -7.70
CA LEU A 11 23.49 0.22 -7.82
C LEU A 11 23.05 -1.23 -8.09
N SER A 12 23.80 -1.98 -8.90
CA SER A 12 23.50 -3.39 -9.16
C SER A 12 23.70 -4.27 -7.92
N ASP A 13 24.67 -3.95 -7.08
CA ASP A 13 24.89 -4.68 -5.83
C ASP A 13 23.82 -4.36 -4.78
N LEU A 14 23.36 -3.11 -4.73
CA LEU A 14 22.28 -2.68 -3.85
C LEU A 14 20.90 -3.20 -4.31
N SER A 15 20.62 -3.21 -5.62
CA SER A 15 19.35 -3.69 -6.17
C SER A 15 19.11 -5.19 -5.93
N ASN A 16 20.17 -5.95 -5.70
CA ASN A 16 20.08 -7.37 -5.37
C ASN A 16 19.76 -7.64 -3.88
N PHE A 17 19.64 -6.60 -3.04
CA PHE A 17 19.24 -6.80 -1.64
C PHE A 17 17.71 -6.88 -1.50
N PRO A 18 17.19 -7.93 -0.84
CA PRO A 18 15.76 -8.02 -0.58
C PRO A 18 15.24 -6.79 0.18
N GLY A 19 14.19 -6.16 -0.35
CA GLY A 19 13.59 -4.97 0.25
C GLY A 19 14.11 -3.63 -0.26
N MET A 20 15.04 -3.63 -1.23
CA MET A 20 15.54 -2.38 -1.82
C MET A 20 14.55 -1.76 -2.80
N ASP A 21 13.79 -2.56 -3.53
CA ASP A 21 12.74 -2.05 -4.43
C ASP A 21 11.67 -1.30 -3.63
N GLU A 22 11.29 -1.86 -2.48
CA GLU A 22 10.38 -1.22 -1.54
C GLU A 22 10.99 0.06 -0.94
N ALA A 23 12.26 0.03 -0.63
CA ALA A 23 12.98 1.17 -0.09
C ALA A 23 13.07 2.33 -1.10
N PHE A 24 13.32 2.05 -2.37
CA PHE A 24 13.32 3.07 -3.43
C PHE A 24 11.92 3.62 -3.70
N ALA A 25 10.89 2.78 -3.65
CA ALA A 25 9.50 3.24 -3.73
C ALA A 25 9.17 4.23 -2.60
N MET A 26 9.66 3.97 -1.39
CA MET A 26 9.50 4.86 -0.23
C MET A 26 10.21 6.20 -0.42
N GLU A 27 11.41 6.19 -0.95
CA GLU A 27 12.16 7.41 -1.24
C GLU A 27 11.41 8.28 -2.26
N GLU A 28 10.83 7.67 -3.29
CA GLU A 28 10.05 8.37 -4.29
C GLU A 28 8.76 8.97 -3.70
N ILE A 29 8.09 8.25 -2.78
CA ILE A 29 6.94 8.79 -2.02
C ILE A 29 7.35 10.03 -1.24
N GLU A 30 8.42 9.95 -0.44
CA GLU A 30 8.89 11.09 0.35
C GLU A 30 9.24 12.29 -0.54
N ARG A 31 9.91 12.04 -1.65
CA ARG A 31 10.28 13.06 -2.63
C ARG A 31 9.05 13.76 -3.23
N LEU A 32 8.04 13.00 -3.63
CA LEU A 32 6.79 13.53 -4.19
C LEU A 32 5.98 14.30 -3.16
N CYS A 33 5.90 13.79 -1.93
CA CYS A 33 5.20 14.47 -0.83
C CYS A 33 5.91 15.77 -0.40
N ALA A 34 7.24 15.85 -0.56
CA ALA A 34 8.01 17.06 -0.26
C ALA A 34 8.02 18.06 -1.43
N SER A 35 7.58 17.66 -2.63
CA SER A 35 7.49 18.55 -3.79
C SER A 35 6.35 19.53 -3.64
N ALA A 36 6.57 20.79 -4.03
CA ALA A 36 5.54 21.81 -4.15
C ALA A 36 4.74 21.71 -5.47
N ASP A 37 5.01 20.70 -6.31
CA ASP A 37 4.38 20.55 -7.62
C ASP A 37 2.99 19.93 -7.54
N TYR A 38 2.64 19.30 -6.42
CA TYR A 38 1.39 18.56 -6.26
C TYR A 38 0.69 18.91 -4.95
N ASP A 39 -0.60 19.19 -5.01
CA ASP A 39 -1.46 19.37 -3.83
C ASP A 39 -1.83 18.02 -3.20
N VAL A 40 -1.94 16.97 -4.01
CA VAL A 40 -2.29 15.61 -3.59
C VAL A 40 -1.47 14.59 -4.37
N VAL A 41 -0.92 13.63 -3.66
CA VAL A 41 -0.21 12.48 -4.23
C VAL A 41 -0.97 11.21 -3.89
N VAL A 42 -1.39 10.45 -4.90
CA VAL A 42 -2.08 9.17 -4.73
C VAL A 42 -1.13 8.03 -5.07
N PHE A 43 -0.91 7.17 -4.09
CA PHE A 43 -0.13 5.95 -4.27
C PHE A 43 -1.04 4.74 -4.42
N ASP A 44 -1.05 4.15 -5.62
CA ASP A 44 -1.64 2.83 -5.85
C ASP A 44 -0.58 1.77 -5.56
N THR A 45 -0.71 1.10 -4.43
CA THR A 45 0.20 0.03 -4.02
C THR A 45 -0.28 -1.31 -4.56
N ALA A 46 0.64 -2.12 -5.09
CA ALA A 46 0.31 -3.51 -5.39
C ALA A 46 -0.27 -4.21 -4.14
N PRO A 47 -1.27 -5.10 -4.29
CA PRO A 47 -1.96 -5.77 -3.18
C PRO A 47 -1.06 -6.69 -2.36
N THR A 48 0.20 -6.86 -2.75
CA THR A 48 1.19 -7.61 -1.99
C THR A 48 1.54 -6.82 -0.72
N GLY A 49 1.19 -7.36 0.43
CA GLY A 49 1.54 -6.80 1.74
C GLY A 49 3.06 -6.57 1.96
N HIS A 50 3.87 -6.62 0.91
CA HIS A 50 5.29 -6.34 0.93
C HIS A 50 5.59 -4.85 1.10
N THR A 51 4.90 -3.97 0.38
CA THR A 51 5.11 -2.51 0.50
C THR A 51 4.70 -2.00 1.88
N LEU A 52 3.54 -2.45 2.39
CA LEU A 52 3.12 -2.14 3.76
C LEU A 52 4.00 -2.80 4.81
N LYS A 53 4.49 -4.02 4.56
CA LYS A 53 5.47 -4.69 5.43
C LYS A 53 6.81 -3.97 5.44
N ALA A 54 7.26 -3.41 4.33
CA ALA A 54 8.47 -2.60 4.28
C ALA A 54 8.32 -1.29 5.09
N LEU A 55 7.16 -0.64 4.99
CA LEU A 55 6.83 0.55 5.79
C LEU A 55 6.80 0.27 7.29
N SER A 56 6.41 -0.92 7.64
CA SER A 56 5.97 -1.26 8.98
C SER A 56 6.99 -2.07 9.77
N ALA A 57 7.99 -2.65 9.14
CA ALA A 57 8.90 -3.53 9.84
C ALA A 57 9.99 -2.72 10.58
N PRO A 58 9.89 -2.56 11.91
CA PRO A 58 11.06 -2.26 12.73
C PRO A 58 12.20 -3.22 12.37
N ASP A 59 11.87 -4.47 12.09
CA ASP A 59 12.78 -5.51 11.65
C ASP A 59 13.40 -5.24 10.27
N PHE A 60 12.68 -4.63 9.34
CA PHE A 60 13.23 -4.26 8.04
C PHE A 60 14.29 -3.15 8.21
N LEU A 61 13.98 -2.09 8.93
CA LEU A 61 14.94 -1.02 9.21
C LEU A 61 16.10 -1.50 10.05
N ASN A 62 15.85 -2.30 11.08
CA ASN A 62 16.91 -2.88 11.88
C ASN A 62 17.77 -3.86 11.06
N THR A 63 17.14 -4.69 10.21
CA THR A 63 17.87 -5.61 9.32
C THR A 63 18.63 -4.84 8.25
N PHE A 64 18.04 -3.78 7.71
CA PHE A 64 18.69 -2.90 6.73
C PHE A 64 19.85 -2.13 7.39
N LEU A 65 19.62 -1.48 8.53
CA LEU A 65 20.68 -0.80 9.32
C LEU A 65 21.82 -1.75 9.69
N LEU A 66 21.53 -2.97 10.15
CA LEU A 66 22.54 -3.97 10.45
C LEU A 66 23.31 -4.40 9.21
N LYS A 67 22.67 -4.50 8.04
CA LYS A 67 23.36 -4.80 6.77
C LYS A 67 24.24 -3.64 6.34
N VAL A 68 23.74 -2.40 6.46
CA VAL A 68 24.51 -1.19 6.21
C VAL A 68 25.71 -1.09 7.13
N LEU A 69 25.54 -1.30 8.43
CA LEU A 69 26.64 -1.29 9.41
C LEU A 69 27.65 -2.41 9.14
N ARG A 70 27.21 -3.61 8.74
CA ARG A 70 28.11 -4.70 8.32
C ARG A 70 28.85 -4.38 7.05
N MET A 71 28.21 -3.73 6.07
CA MET A 71 28.87 -3.24 4.87
C MET A 71 29.91 -2.16 5.23
N LYS A 72 29.54 -1.18 6.07
CA LYS A 72 30.48 -0.18 6.60
C LYS A 72 31.70 -0.84 7.25
N ALA A 73 31.50 -1.78 8.17
CA ALA A 73 32.58 -2.51 8.83
C ALA A 73 33.44 -3.33 7.85
N LYS A 74 32.79 -3.96 6.84
CA LYS A 74 33.52 -4.70 5.80
C LYS A 74 34.35 -3.79 4.91
N ILE A 75 33.82 -2.62 4.55
CA ILE A 75 34.52 -1.60 3.80
C ILE A 75 35.66 -0.95 4.62
N GLU A 76 35.44 -0.73 5.92
CA GLU A 76 36.47 -0.23 6.84
C GLU A 76 37.63 -1.22 7.02
N ASN A 77 37.33 -2.51 7.07
CA ASN A 77 38.34 -3.57 7.11
C ASN A 77 39.09 -3.76 5.78
N LEU A 78 38.46 -3.38 4.63
CA LEU A 78 39.08 -3.40 3.30
C LEU A 78 39.93 -2.14 3.03
N LYS A 79 39.86 -1.07 3.86
CA LYS A 79 40.66 0.16 3.77
C LYS A 79 42.18 -0.06 3.77
N GLY A 80 42.64 -1.27 4.15
CA GLY A 80 44.04 -1.63 4.06
C GLY A 80 44.57 -1.90 2.64
N PHE A 81 43.70 -2.12 1.64
CA PHE A 81 44.17 -2.67 0.39
C PHE A 81 43.84 -1.91 -0.90
N PHE A 82 42.70 -1.22 -1.11
CA PHE A 82 42.41 -0.67 -2.46
C PHE A 82 41.36 0.46 -2.61
N ILE A 83 40.82 1.10 -1.57
CA ILE A 83 39.77 2.11 -1.74
C ILE A 83 40.24 3.51 -1.34
N LYS A 84 40.05 4.47 -2.23
CA LYS A 84 40.34 5.92 -1.95
C LYS A 84 39.43 6.40 -0.81
N LYS A 85 40.04 7.07 0.17
CA LYS A 85 39.44 7.53 1.44
C LYS A 85 38.16 8.42 1.29
N GLY A 86 37.83 8.88 0.05
CA GLY A 86 36.71 9.77 -0.25
C GLY A 86 35.41 9.03 -0.62
N ASP A 87 35.48 7.83 -1.18
CA ASP A 87 34.26 7.16 -1.71
C ASP A 87 33.48 6.41 -0.63
N THR A 88 34.16 5.94 0.42
CA THR A 88 33.54 5.25 1.55
C THR A 88 32.73 6.17 2.46
N SER A 89 33.16 7.42 2.65
CA SER A 89 32.40 8.36 3.47
C SER A 89 31.09 8.75 2.78
N LYS A 90 31.13 8.99 1.48
CA LYS A 90 29.93 9.32 0.69
C LYS A 90 28.87 8.21 0.71
N LEU A 91 29.29 6.93 0.64
CA LEU A 91 28.36 5.82 0.73
C LEU A 91 27.68 5.74 2.10
N VAL A 92 28.43 5.98 3.16
CA VAL A 92 27.90 6.00 4.54
C VAL A 92 26.90 7.15 4.70
N ASP A 93 27.27 8.36 4.26
CA ASP A 93 26.43 9.54 4.33
C ASP A 93 25.10 9.34 3.55
N LEU A 94 25.16 8.72 2.37
CA LEU A 94 23.98 8.37 1.57
C LEU A 94 23.07 7.36 2.27
N LEU A 95 23.64 6.36 2.93
CA LEU A 95 22.86 5.36 3.65
C LEU A 95 22.23 5.94 4.93
N GLU A 96 22.92 6.83 5.63
CA GLU A 96 22.38 7.54 6.78
C GLU A 96 21.24 8.49 6.38
N ASP A 97 21.40 9.21 5.26
CA ASP A 97 20.34 10.07 4.71
C ASP A 97 19.11 9.24 4.28
N PHE A 98 19.33 8.10 3.63
CA PHE A 98 18.26 7.18 3.27
C PHE A 98 17.48 6.67 4.49
N VAL A 99 18.16 6.25 5.55
CA VAL A 99 17.51 5.83 6.80
C VAL A 99 16.70 6.97 7.42
N ALA A 100 17.26 8.17 7.43
CA ALA A 100 16.56 9.36 7.95
C ALA A 100 15.29 9.67 7.14
N ARG A 101 15.30 9.46 5.82
CA ARG A 101 14.11 9.63 4.95
C ARG A 101 13.03 8.62 5.28
N ILE A 102 13.38 7.35 5.47
CA ILE A 102 12.42 6.31 5.86
C ILE A 102 11.78 6.63 7.21
N GLU A 103 12.55 7.11 8.18
CA GLU A 103 11.98 7.52 9.48
C GLU A 103 11.02 8.72 9.34
N ARG A 104 11.35 9.72 8.52
CA ARG A 104 10.43 10.84 8.23
C ARG A 104 9.14 10.35 7.59
N LEU A 105 9.23 9.42 6.63
CA LEU A 105 8.05 8.84 6.00
C LEU A 105 7.16 8.08 6.98
N LYS A 106 7.74 7.33 7.91
CA LYS A 106 6.97 6.67 8.98
C LYS A 106 6.21 7.67 9.86
N ILE A 107 6.85 8.78 10.20
CA ILE A 107 6.21 9.85 10.97
C ILE A 107 5.04 10.44 10.16
N LEU A 108 5.27 10.69 8.87
CA LEU A 108 4.26 11.21 7.96
C LEU A 108 3.04 10.28 7.86
N LEU A 109 3.27 8.98 7.67
CA LEU A 109 2.19 7.97 7.53
C LEU A 109 1.31 7.83 8.78
N ARG A 110 1.83 8.20 9.94
CA ARG A 110 1.07 8.21 11.20
C ARG A 110 0.22 9.45 11.39
N ASN A 111 0.41 10.46 10.55
CA ASN A 111 -0.33 11.71 10.68
C ASN A 111 -1.58 11.72 9.78
N PRO A 112 -2.80 11.55 10.36
CA PRO A 112 -4.05 11.50 9.61
C PRO A 112 -4.44 12.83 8.96
N GLU A 113 -3.79 13.95 9.30
CA GLU A 113 -4.03 15.25 8.66
C GLU A 113 -3.40 15.34 7.26
N TYR A 114 -2.30 14.59 7.05
CA TYR A 114 -1.55 14.61 5.78
C TYR A 114 -1.73 13.34 4.95
N VAL A 115 -2.02 12.20 5.60
CA VAL A 115 -2.09 10.92 4.91
C VAL A 115 -3.42 10.23 5.16
N SER A 116 -4.07 9.81 4.08
CA SER A 116 -5.27 8.97 4.13
C SER A 116 -4.95 7.58 3.58
N ILE A 117 -5.03 6.55 4.43
CA ILE A 117 -4.90 5.17 4.00
C ILE A 117 -6.28 4.60 3.72
N ASN A 118 -6.48 4.19 2.47
CA ASN A 118 -7.71 3.63 1.97
C ASN A 118 -7.46 2.18 1.56
N LEU A 119 -8.11 1.23 2.23
CA LEU A 119 -8.06 -0.17 1.85
C LEU A 119 -9.18 -0.47 0.87
N VAL A 120 -8.83 -1.01 -0.30
CA VAL A 120 -9.80 -1.42 -1.31
C VAL A 120 -9.82 -2.94 -1.40
N THR A 121 -11.00 -3.54 -1.31
CA THR A 121 -11.20 -4.98 -1.31
C THR A 121 -12.47 -5.38 -2.05
N ILE A 122 -12.73 -6.67 -2.17
CA ILE A 122 -13.97 -7.22 -2.74
C ILE A 122 -14.66 -8.13 -1.71
N PRO A 123 -15.99 -8.32 -1.78
CA PRO A 123 -16.75 -9.09 -0.79
C PRO A 123 -16.60 -10.60 -1.01
N THR A 124 -15.42 -11.13 -0.72
CA THR A 124 -15.05 -12.55 -0.78
C THR A 124 -14.31 -12.96 0.49
N GLU A 125 -14.20 -14.28 0.74
CA GLU A 125 -13.42 -14.81 1.88
C GLU A 125 -11.97 -14.33 1.84
N ALA A 126 -11.31 -14.44 0.68
CA ALA A 126 -9.93 -13.99 0.51
C ALA A 126 -9.80 -12.47 0.75
N GLY A 127 -10.70 -11.66 0.14
CA GLY A 127 -10.70 -10.22 0.29
C GLY A 127 -10.92 -9.78 1.74
N PHE A 128 -11.86 -10.40 2.45
CA PHE A 128 -12.06 -10.14 3.87
C PHE A 128 -10.84 -10.54 4.70
N GLY A 129 -10.29 -11.74 4.46
CA GLY A 129 -9.14 -12.24 5.21
C GLY A 129 -7.90 -11.35 5.06
N GLU A 130 -7.60 -10.90 3.84
CA GLU A 130 -6.50 -9.97 3.58
C GLU A 130 -6.74 -8.61 4.24
N CYS A 131 -7.93 -8.06 4.07
CA CYS A 131 -8.30 -6.78 4.65
C CYS A 131 -8.20 -6.80 6.18
N HIS A 132 -8.76 -7.82 6.84
CA HIS A 132 -8.70 -7.98 8.29
C HIS A 132 -7.25 -8.05 8.80
N ARG A 133 -6.37 -8.82 8.13
CA ARG A 133 -4.94 -8.88 8.48
C ARG A 133 -4.26 -7.53 8.31
N THR A 134 -4.55 -6.83 7.23
CA THR A 134 -3.96 -5.52 6.92
C THR A 134 -4.38 -4.45 7.94
N VAL A 135 -5.67 -4.40 8.31
CA VAL A 135 -6.17 -3.49 9.35
C VAL A 135 -5.44 -3.73 10.66
N ARG A 136 -5.40 -4.99 11.14
CA ARG A 136 -4.69 -5.36 12.38
C ARG A 136 -3.21 -5.01 12.36
N TYR A 137 -2.60 -5.17 11.22
CA TYR A 137 -1.19 -4.87 11.04
C TYR A 137 -0.90 -3.37 11.11
N LEU A 138 -1.71 -2.55 10.45
CA LEU A 138 -1.59 -1.08 10.48
C LEU A 138 -1.92 -0.52 11.87
N GLU A 139 -2.94 -1.07 12.56
CA GLU A 139 -3.26 -0.72 13.95
C GLU A 139 -2.07 -0.93 14.88
N ASN A 140 -1.39 -2.09 14.79
CA ASN A 140 -0.21 -2.38 15.60
C ASN A 140 0.95 -1.41 15.37
N MET A 141 0.94 -0.71 14.24
CA MET A 141 1.95 0.28 13.89
C MET A 141 1.56 1.72 14.18
N ASN A 142 0.38 1.91 14.75
CA ASN A 142 -0.23 3.21 14.92
C ASN A 142 -0.37 3.99 13.59
N ILE A 143 -0.64 3.27 12.49
CA ILE A 143 -0.93 3.86 11.20
C ILE A 143 -2.45 3.81 11.00
N PRO A 144 -3.15 4.97 10.98
CA PRO A 144 -4.59 5.00 10.91
C PRO A 144 -5.09 4.64 9.50
N VAL A 145 -6.07 3.74 9.43
CA VAL A 145 -6.86 3.48 8.22
C VAL A 145 -8.10 4.36 8.29
N GLN A 146 -8.33 5.19 7.27
CA GLN A 146 -9.48 6.09 7.22
C GLN A 146 -10.68 5.45 6.53
N HIS A 147 -10.45 4.75 5.42
CA HIS A 147 -11.53 4.17 4.63
C HIS A 147 -11.27 2.70 4.32
N LEU A 148 -12.34 1.93 4.38
CA LEU A 148 -12.42 0.58 3.85
C LEU A 148 -13.45 0.59 2.72
N VAL A 149 -12.98 0.44 1.49
CA VAL A 149 -13.80 0.43 0.28
C VAL A 149 -14.04 -1.01 -0.15
N VAL A 150 -15.27 -1.46 -0.05
CA VAL A 150 -15.70 -2.77 -0.58
C VAL A 150 -16.24 -2.56 -1.99
N ASN A 151 -15.44 -2.97 -2.98
CA ASN A 151 -15.72 -2.81 -4.39
C ASN A 151 -16.47 -4.02 -4.98
N GLN A 152 -17.04 -3.88 -6.16
CA GLN A 152 -17.72 -4.92 -6.93
C GLN A 152 -18.94 -5.54 -6.21
N ILE A 153 -19.64 -4.77 -5.41
CA ILE A 153 -20.86 -5.21 -4.76
C ILE A 153 -21.96 -5.40 -5.82
N ILE A 154 -22.59 -6.56 -5.83
CA ILE A 154 -23.80 -6.76 -6.63
C ILE A 154 -24.94 -6.01 -5.94
N PRO A 155 -25.61 -5.07 -6.61
CA PRO A 155 -26.72 -4.35 -6.02
C PRO A 155 -27.89 -5.29 -5.73
N GLY A 156 -28.63 -5.00 -4.67
CA GLY A 156 -29.91 -5.67 -4.43
C GLY A 156 -30.93 -5.25 -5.49
N PHE A 157 -31.58 -6.22 -6.08
CA PHE A 157 -32.71 -5.98 -6.98
C PHE A 157 -34.03 -6.16 -6.27
N THR A 158 -35.13 -5.68 -6.88
CA THR A 158 -36.47 -5.86 -6.36
C THR A 158 -36.85 -7.33 -6.34
N PRO A 159 -37.83 -7.76 -5.45
CA PRO A 159 -38.30 -9.14 -5.41
C PRO A 159 -38.77 -9.67 -6.75
N ASP A 160 -39.40 -8.81 -7.59
CA ASP A 160 -39.87 -9.19 -8.92
C ASP A 160 -38.73 -9.59 -9.86
N VAL A 161 -37.60 -8.87 -9.81
CA VAL A 161 -36.41 -9.22 -10.59
C VAL A 161 -35.81 -10.53 -10.10
N TRP A 162 -35.75 -10.76 -8.80
CA TRP A 162 -35.30 -12.04 -8.23
C TRP A 162 -36.22 -13.21 -8.55
N ALA A 163 -37.52 -12.98 -8.68
CA ALA A 163 -38.51 -14.02 -8.98
C ALA A 163 -38.30 -14.67 -10.36
N ILE A 164 -37.66 -14.01 -11.31
CA ILE A 164 -37.38 -14.61 -12.62
C ILE A 164 -36.07 -15.42 -12.66
N ALA A 165 -35.30 -15.45 -11.58
CA ALA A 165 -34.03 -16.21 -11.52
C ALA A 165 -34.17 -17.68 -11.94
N PRO A 166 -35.24 -18.43 -11.54
CA PRO A 166 -35.38 -19.84 -11.94
C PRO A 166 -35.51 -20.07 -13.45
N THR A 167 -35.95 -19.06 -14.18
CA THR A 167 -36.19 -19.14 -15.65
C THR A 167 -35.16 -18.35 -16.47
N ASN A 168 -34.34 -17.53 -15.82
CA ASN A 168 -33.34 -16.71 -16.47
C ASN A 168 -31.93 -16.98 -15.90
N PRO A 169 -31.04 -17.68 -16.62
CA PRO A 169 -29.70 -18.03 -16.14
C PRO A 169 -28.84 -16.84 -15.74
N ALA A 170 -28.97 -15.69 -16.41
CA ALA A 170 -28.20 -14.49 -16.08
C ALA A 170 -28.63 -13.91 -14.72
N VAL A 171 -29.95 -13.85 -14.47
CA VAL A 171 -30.49 -13.40 -13.16
C VAL A 171 -30.16 -14.41 -12.07
N ALA A 172 -30.20 -15.71 -12.36
CA ALA A 172 -29.78 -16.75 -11.44
C ALA A 172 -28.31 -16.61 -11.01
N LEU A 173 -27.43 -16.33 -11.96
CA LEU A 173 -26.02 -16.08 -11.68
C LEU A 173 -25.84 -14.85 -10.78
N LEU A 174 -26.46 -13.72 -11.13
CA LEU A 174 -26.39 -12.50 -10.33
C LEU A 174 -26.94 -12.70 -8.91
N LYS A 175 -28.04 -13.46 -8.79
CA LYS A 175 -28.58 -13.78 -7.46
C LYS A 175 -27.63 -14.62 -6.64
N THR A 176 -27.00 -15.60 -7.25
CA THR A 176 -26.00 -16.45 -6.57
C THR A 176 -24.81 -15.59 -6.09
N GLU A 177 -24.26 -14.72 -6.96
CA GLU A 177 -23.19 -13.82 -6.58
C GLU A 177 -23.62 -12.87 -5.46
N TYR A 178 -24.82 -12.30 -5.53
CA TYR A 178 -25.39 -11.46 -4.49
C TYR A 178 -25.47 -12.20 -3.14
N ASP A 179 -26.05 -13.40 -3.13
CA ASP A 179 -26.23 -14.19 -1.91
C ASP A 179 -24.86 -14.59 -1.29
N ILE A 180 -23.86 -14.90 -2.11
CA ILE A 180 -22.49 -15.21 -1.67
C ILE A 180 -21.83 -13.98 -1.01
N GLN A 181 -22.11 -12.78 -1.48
CA GLN A 181 -21.48 -11.56 -0.95
C GLN A 181 -22.06 -11.11 0.40
N GLN A 182 -23.33 -11.42 0.71
CA GLN A 182 -24.00 -10.89 1.90
C GLN A 182 -23.28 -11.21 3.23
N PRO A 183 -22.81 -12.44 3.48
CA PRO A 183 -22.07 -12.74 4.72
C PRO A 183 -20.80 -11.92 4.86
N TYR A 184 -20.08 -11.67 3.77
CA TYR A 184 -18.85 -10.86 3.82
C TYR A 184 -19.13 -9.38 4.02
N LEU A 185 -20.19 -8.84 3.43
CA LEU A 185 -20.64 -7.47 3.68
C LEU A 185 -21.02 -7.28 5.15
N ALA A 186 -21.66 -8.25 5.77
CA ALA A 186 -21.95 -8.23 7.21
C ALA A 186 -20.67 -8.23 8.05
N ARG A 187 -19.69 -9.08 7.71
CA ARG A 187 -18.38 -9.14 8.40
C ARG A 187 -17.59 -7.85 8.25
N PHE A 188 -17.63 -7.17 7.09
CA PHE A 188 -17.00 -5.85 6.92
C PHE A 188 -17.65 -4.77 7.79
N LYS A 189 -18.98 -4.77 7.89
CA LYS A 189 -19.71 -3.88 8.79
C LYS A 189 -19.33 -4.13 10.26
N GLU A 190 -19.24 -5.38 10.66
CA GLU A 190 -18.80 -5.75 12.01
C GLU A 190 -17.36 -5.29 12.27
N LEU A 191 -16.43 -5.55 11.34
CA LEU A 191 -15.03 -5.14 11.44
C LEU A 191 -14.88 -3.62 11.68
N THR A 192 -15.71 -2.81 11.03
CA THR A 192 -15.61 -1.34 11.12
C THR A 192 -16.45 -0.74 12.25
N SER A 193 -17.41 -1.48 12.81
CA SER A 193 -18.39 -0.96 13.78
C SER A 193 -17.79 -0.44 15.08
N SER A 194 -16.64 -0.99 15.49
CA SER A 194 -15.91 -0.60 16.71
C SER A 194 -14.67 0.22 16.45
N THR A 195 -14.47 0.69 15.21
CA THR A 195 -13.28 1.45 14.77
C THR A 195 -13.68 2.82 14.25
N THR A 196 -12.68 3.66 13.97
CA THR A 196 -12.86 4.96 13.28
C THR A 196 -12.86 4.82 11.75
N ILE A 197 -12.74 3.58 11.23
CA ILE A 197 -12.68 3.30 9.80
C ILE A 197 -14.06 3.52 9.17
N ARG A 198 -14.11 4.38 8.16
CA ARG A 198 -15.33 4.60 7.37
C ARG A 198 -15.49 3.50 6.33
N LEU A 199 -16.57 2.73 6.42
CA LEU A 199 -16.92 1.72 5.42
C LEU A 199 -17.62 2.38 4.23
N VAL A 200 -17.10 2.12 3.03
CA VAL A 200 -17.66 2.61 1.76
C VAL A 200 -17.98 1.41 0.87
N GLY A 201 -19.20 1.32 0.39
CA GLY A 201 -19.59 0.30 -0.58
C GLY A 201 -19.61 0.87 -2.00
N MET A 202 -19.01 0.15 -2.96
CA MET A 202 -19.06 0.48 -4.37
C MET A 202 -19.67 -0.66 -5.17
N THR A 203 -20.75 -0.40 -5.88
CA THR A 203 -21.41 -1.38 -6.71
C THR A 203 -20.57 -1.71 -7.96
N ARG A 204 -20.70 -2.94 -8.45
CA ARG A 204 -20.12 -3.34 -9.73
C ARG A 204 -20.64 -2.44 -10.84
N LEU A 205 -19.73 -1.77 -11.52
CA LEU A 205 -20.07 -0.90 -12.65
C LEU A 205 -20.32 -1.75 -13.90
N PRO A 206 -21.34 -1.43 -14.72
CA PRO A 206 -21.60 -2.13 -15.98
C PRO A 206 -20.66 -1.67 -17.12
N PHE A 207 -19.68 -0.85 -16.80
CA PHE A 207 -18.73 -0.27 -17.76
C PHE A 207 -17.34 -0.11 -17.11
N GLU A 208 -16.33 0.01 -17.94
CA GLU A 208 -14.99 0.38 -17.49
C GLU A 208 -14.93 1.91 -17.22
N PRO A 209 -14.63 2.32 -15.97
CA PRO A 209 -14.56 3.74 -15.65
C PRO A 209 -13.30 4.37 -16.25
N ARG A 210 -13.47 5.18 -17.30
CA ARG A 210 -12.39 5.94 -17.96
C ARG A 210 -12.80 7.39 -18.18
N SER A 211 -11.83 8.28 -18.17
CA SER A 211 -12.00 9.71 -18.48
C SER A 211 -13.16 10.37 -17.69
N SER A 212 -14.13 10.97 -18.38
CA SER A 212 -15.27 11.66 -17.76
C SER A 212 -16.13 10.76 -16.86
N ARG A 213 -16.21 9.46 -17.15
CA ARG A 213 -16.97 8.51 -16.30
C ARG A 213 -16.38 8.28 -14.91
N LEU A 214 -15.10 8.62 -14.70
CA LEU A 214 -14.50 8.61 -13.35
C LEU A 214 -15.16 9.63 -12.43
N VAL A 215 -15.61 10.77 -12.96
CA VAL A 215 -16.33 11.79 -12.19
C VAL A 215 -17.68 11.25 -11.72
N ASP A 216 -18.40 10.51 -12.60
CA ASP A 216 -19.68 9.89 -12.23
C ASP A 216 -19.49 8.88 -11.11
N VAL A 217 -18.41 8.08 -11.18
CA VAL A 217 -18.06 7.12 -10.10
C VAL A 217 -17.74 7.86 -8.80
N ALA A 218 -16.98 8.94 -8.86
CA ALA A 218 -16.64 9.73 -7.67
C ALA A 218 -17.91 10.27 -6.98
N HIS A 219 -18.91 10.71 -7.74
CA HIS A 219 -20.18 11.18 -7.19
C HIS A 219 -21.03 10.07 -6.53
N THR A 220 -20.78 8.79 -6.82
CA THR A 220 -21.46 7.67 -6.17
C THR A 220 -20.84 7.24 -4.85
N LEU A 221 -19.65 7.74 -4.54
CA LEU A 221 -18.87 7.38 -3.33
C LEU A 221 -19.08 8.33 -2.14
N TRP A 222 -19.83 9.44 -2.35
CA TRP A 222 -20.04 10.49 -1.32
C TRP A 222 -21.50 10.60 -0.90
#